data_ca0e037e2cf59cfbf4fd847a82a097b3
#
_entry.id   ca0e037e2cf59cfbf4fd847a82a097b3
#
_cell.length_a   1.000
_cell.length_b   1.000
_cell.length_c   1.000
_cell.angle_alpha   90.00
_cell.angle_beta   90.00
_cell.angle_gamma   90.00
#
_symmetry.space_group_name_H-M   'P 1'
#
loop_
_entity.id
_entity.type
_entity.pdbx_description
1 polymer ?
#
loop_
_entity_poly.entity_id
_entity_poly.type
_entity_poly.pdbx_seq_one_letter_code
_entity_poly.pdbx_strand_id
1 'polypeptide(L)'
;MTIRDQLLDAAAHLYAEAGYRGATTRRIATQAGVNEITLFRHFGSKDALIREAISRAGISLTPDPLPSTPREPFRELRDWASAHIAELRERRSLIRTCMGEIEEHPGIFSRENSPPAMAAKALCRYLRRLRETNIAKAPFDEVAASTMLMGVLFADAMGRDIMPDMYQNDPDEALDQYVRLFLRAIGVGVRRSA
;
A
#
# COMPACT_ATOMS: atom_id res chain seq x y z
N MET A 1 -11.04 -4.82 22.52
CA MET A 1 -10.79 -3.54 21.80
C MET A 1 -10.75 -2.42 22.84
N THR A 2 -9.66 -1.67 22.91
CA THR A 2 -9.51 -0.57 23.88
C THR A 2 -10.23 0.70 23.39
N ILE A 3 -10.48 1.66 24.28
CA ILE A 3 -11.00 3.00 23.91
C ILE A 3 -10.07 3.67 22.89
N ARG A 4 -8.76 3.49 23.06
CA ARG A 4 -7.76 4.01 22.13
C ARG A 4 -7.91 3.40 20.73
N ASP A 5 -8.14 2.11 20.65
CA ASP A 5 -8.39 1.42 19.37
C ASP A 5 -9.66 1.94 18.70
N GLN A 6 -10.75 2.10 19.45
CA GLN A 6 -12.02 2.63 18.95
C GLN A 6 -11.86 4.04 18.37
N LEU A 7 -11.09 4.90 19.03
CA LEU A 7 -10.79 6.25 18.54
C LEU A 7 -9.97 6.24 17.25
N LEU A 8 -8.98 5.36 17.15
CA LEU A 8 -8.15 5.23 15.94
C LEU A 8 -8.97 4.69 14.76
N ASP A 9 -9.81 3.67 14.98
CA ASP A 9 -10.66 3.10 13.94
C ASP A 9 -11.71 4.12 13.46
N ALA A 10 -12.37 4.85 14.38
CA ALA A 10 -13.31 5.91 14.06
C ALA A 10 -12.64 7.06 13.29
N ALA A 11 -11.42 7.44 13.69
CA ALA A 11 -10.66 8.49 13.04
C ALA A 11 -10.26 8.12 11.62
N ALA A 12 -9.75 6.90 11.40
CA ALA A 12 -9.39 6.40 10.07
C ALA A 12 -10.60 6.34 9.14
N HIS A 13 -11.74 5.85 9.64
CA HIS A 13 -12.98 5.76 8.88
C HIS A 13 -13.49 7.14 8.45
N LEU A 14 -13.66 8.06 9.41
CA LEU A 14 -14.17 9.40 9.12
C LEU A 14 -13.21 10.22 8.25
N TYR A 15 -11.91 10.03 8.41
CA TYR A 15 -10.93 10.66 7.54
C TYR A 15 -11.03 10.14 6.11
N ALA A 16 -11.18 8.83 5.91
CA ALA A 16 -11.36 8.24 4.58
C ALA A 16 -12.66 8.71 3.89
N GLU A 17 -13.73 8.95 4.69
CA GLU A 17 -15.04 9.38 4.21
C GLU A 17 -15.10 10.87 3.87
N ALA A 18 -14.56 11.72 4.74
CA ALA A 18 -14.82 13.17 4.73
C ALA A 18 -13.57 14.06 4.81
N GLY A 19 -12.39 13.48 4.69
CA GLY A 19 -11.11 14.17 4.77
C GLY A 19 -10.80 14.75 6.15
N TYR A 20 -9.70 15.49 6.22
CA TYR A 20 -9.25 16.10 7.47
C TYR A 20 -10.29 17.05 8.07
N ARG A 21 -10.91 17.92 7.24
CA ARG A 21 -11.90 18.90 7.72
C ARG A 21 -13.16 18.21 8.25
N GLY A 22 -13.64 17.19 7.55
CA GLY A 22 -14.85 16.45 7.89
C GLY A 22 -14.70 15.49 9.09
N ALA A 23 -13.49 14.98 9.36
CA ALA A 23 -13.17 14.17 10.53
C ALA A 23 -13.00 15.06 11.78
N THR A 24 -14.06 15.69 12.25
CA THR A 24 -14.01 16.53 13.46
C THR A 24 -13.84 15.69 14.72
N THR A 25 -13.18 16.23 15.76
CA THR A 25 -12.98 15.54 17.04
C THR A 25 -14.30 15.12 17.68
N ARG A 26 -15.35 15.93 17.53
CA ARG A 26 -16.71 15.61 18.00
C ARG A 26 -17.28 14.39 17.26
N ARG A 27 -17.20 14.34 15.93
CA ARG A 27 -17.69 13.18 15.16
C ARG A 27 -16.91 11.91 15.51
N ILE A 28 -15.58 12.01 15.62
CA ILE A 28 -14.73 10.88 15.98
C ILE A 28 -15.08 10.35 17.37
N ALA A 29 -15.20 11.22 18.37
CA ALA A 29 -15.56 10.85 19.72
C ALA A 29 -16.95 10.20 19.78
N THR A 30 -17.94 10.77 19.09
CA THR A 30 -19.29 10.21 18.99
C THR A 30 -19.26 8.81 18.38
N GLN A 31 -18.56 8.61 17.26
CA GLN A 31 -18.46 7.30 16.61
C GLN A 31 -17.72 6.27 17.44
N ALA A 32 -16.72 6.69 18.22
CA ALA A 32 -15.99 5.84 19.17
C ALA A 32 -16.75 5.57 20.48
N GLY A 33 -17.94 6.17 20.69
CA GLY A 33 -18.74 6.00 21.91
C GLY A 33 -18.15 6.66 23.15
N VAL A 34 -17.35 7.74 22.98
CA VAL A 34 -16.72 8.48 24.08
C VAL A 34 -16.96 10.00 23.94
N ASN A 35 -16.56 10.78 24.97
CA ASN A 35 -16.59 12.23 24.88
C ASN A 35 -15.26 12.78 24.30
N GLU A 36 -15.28 14.03 23.81
CA GLU A 36 -14.09 14.68 23.24
C GLU A 36 -12.95 14.83 24.25
N ILE A 37 -13.25 15.00 25.54
CA ILE A 37 -12.22 15.12 26.59
C ILE A 37 -11.38 13.83 26.66
N THR A 38 -12.04 12.68 26.49
CA THR A 38 -11.36 11.38 26.43
C THR A 38 -10.40 11.30 25.23
N LEU A 39 -10.84 11.77 24.05
CA LEU A 39 -9.99 11.84 22.84
C LEU A 39 -8.76 12.70 23.09
N PHE A 40 -8.93 13.91 23.60
CA PHE A 40 -7.80 14.82 23.87
C PHE A 40 -6.84 14.27 24.94
N ARG A 41 -7.37 13.56 25.94
CA ARG A 41 -6.53 12.90 26.96
C ARG A 41 -5.64 11.81 26.37
N HIS A 42 -6.10 11.08 25.34
CA HIS A 42 -5.34 10.00 24.69
C HIS A 42 -4.33 10.50 23.65
N PHE A 43 -4.68 11.55 22.90
CA PHE A 43 -3.91 11.94 21.72
C PHE A 43 -3.40 13.39 21.74
N GLY A 44 -3.90 14.21 22.65
CA GLY A 44 -3.49 15.62 22.79
C GLY A 44 -4.04 16.54 21.69
N SER A 45 -4.09 16.09 20.44
CA SER A 45 -4.58 16.88 19.30
C SER A 45 -5.25 16.00 18.26
N LYS A 46 -6.05 16.64 17.38
CA LYS A 46 -6.64 16.00 16.21
C LYS A 46 -5.55 15.50 15.25
N ASP A 47 -4.49 16.30 15.03
CA ASP A 47 -3.39 15.93 14.13
C ASP A 47 -2.66 14.67 14.60
N ALA A 48 -2.39 14.56 15.90
CA ALA A 48 -1.75 13.37 16.46
C ALA A 48 -2.65 12.14 16.30
N LEU A 49 -3.96 12.29 16.56
CA LEU A 49 -4.93 11.20 16.39
C LEU A 49 -5.01 10.75 14.92
N ILE A 50 -5.20 11.67 13.98
CA ILE A 50 -5.34 11.35 12.55
C ILE A 50 -4.04 10.72 12.02
N ARG A 51 -2.87 11.29 12.36
CA ARG A 51 -1.57 10.73 11.97
C ARG A 51 -1.42 9.29 12.44
N GLU A 52 -1.74 9.02 13.69
CA GLU A 52 -1.63 7.68 14.25
C GLU A 52 -2.67 6.72 13.66
N ALA A 53 -3.90 7.18 13.43
CA ALA A 53 -4.95 6.40 12.78
C ALA A 53 -4.55 5.97 11.37
N ILE A 54 -4.00 6.89 10.55
CA ILE A 54 -3.50 6.60 9.21
C ILE A 54 -2.30 5.64 9.27
N SER A 55 -1.35 5.89 10.18
CA SER A 55 -0.19 5.03 10.36
C SER A 55 -0.60 3.60 10.73
N ARG A 56 -1.51 3.44 11.69
CA ARG A 56 -2.03 2.14 12.11
C ARG A 56 -2.79 1.45 10.97
N ALA A 57 -3.65 2.17 10.29
CA ALA A 57 -4.36 1.68 9.13
C ALA A 57 -3.39 1.24 8.02
N GLY A 58 -2.21 1.83 7.91
CA GLY A 58 -1.15 1.47 6.97
C GLY A 58 -0.27 0.29 7.39
N ILE A 59 -0.06 0.07 8.69
CA ILE A 59 0.85 -0.98 9.20
C ILE A 59 0.19 -2.38 9.18
N SER A 60 -1.14 -2.45 9.15
CA SER A 60 -1.87 -3.71 9.32
C SER A 60 -1.66 -4.73 8.20
N LEU A 61 -1.00 -4.36 7.09
CA LEU A 61 -0.98 -5.15 5.88
C LEU A 61 0.41 -5.14 5.23
N THR A 62 1.32 -5.89 5.81
CA THR A 62 2.47 -6.35 5.02
C THR A 62 2.05 -7.63 4.32
N PRO A 63 2.02 -7.69 2.97
CA PRO A 63 1.86 -8.95 2.27
C PRO A 63 2.89 -9.95 2.76
N ASP A 64 2.58 -11.23 2.68
CA ASP A 64 3.51 -12.30 3.03
C ASP A 64 4.89 -11.99 2.45
N PRO A 65 5.95 -12.09 3.26
CA PRO A 65 7.26 -11.67 2.81
C PRO A 65 7.71 -12.51 1.62
N LEU A 66 8.24 -11.84 0.60
CA LEU A 66 8.90 -12.52 -0.51
C LEU A 66 10.00 -13.46 0.04
N PRO A 67 10.13 -14.68 -0.49
CA PRO A 67 11.01 -15.70 0.07
C PRO A 67 12.47 -15.26 0.07
N SER A 68 13.18 -15.72 1.08
CA SER A 68 14.62 -15.46 1.19
C SER A 68 15.45 -16.19 0.14
N THR A 69 14.94 -17.27 -0.42
CA THR A 69 15.57 -18.06 -1.48
C THR A 69 14.58 -18.20 -2.63
N PRO A 70 14.74 -17.41 -3.71
CA PRO A 70 13.86 -17.51 -4.87
C PRO A 70 13.96 -18.89 -5.55
N ARG A 71 12.80 -19.46 -5.88
CA ARG A 71 12.70 -20.75 -6.60
C ARG A 71 11.79 -20.66 -7.81
N GLU A 72 10.64 -20.01 -7.66
CA GLU A 72 9.60 -19.82 -8.67
C GLU A 72 9.24 -18.34 -8.82
N PRO A 73 10.13 -17.49 -9.41
CA PRO A 73 10.00 -16.03 -9.37
C PRO A 73 8.66 -15.51 -9.88
N PHE A 74 8.07 -16.17 -10.89
CA PHE A 74 6.76 -15.75 -11.41
C PHE A 74 5.67 -15.94 -10.36
N ARG A 75 5.59 -17.11 -9.74
CA ARG A 75 4.58 -17.42 -8.72
C ARG A 75 4.76 -16.54 -7.48
N GLU A 76 5.99 -16.46 -6.99
CA GLU A 76 6.35 -15.69 -5.80
C GLU A 76 5.99 -14.21 -5.93
N LEU A 77 6.34 -13.59 -7.08
CA LEU A 77 6.00 -12.20 -7.35
C LEU A 77 4.52 -12.00 -7.66
N ARG A 78 3.89 -12.93 -8.35
CA ARG A 78 2.45 -12.85 -8.66
C ARG A 78 1.63 -12.92 -7.38
N ASP A 79 1.93 -13.85 -6.47
CA ASP A 79 1.21 -13.99 -5.20
C ASP A 79 1.42 -12.77 -4.30
N TRP A 80 2.65 -12.28 -4.20
CA TRP A 80 2.97 -11.06 -3.49
C TRP A 80 2.26 -9.83 -4.08
N ALA A 81 2.29 -9.66 -5.39
CA ALA A 81 1.65 -8.54 -6.07
C ALA A 81 0.12 -8.58 -5.98
N SER A 82 -0.48 -9.80 -6.00
CA SER A 82 -1.92 -9.99 -5.80
C SER A 82 -2.34 -9.53 -4.40
N ALA A 83 -1.61 -9.96 -3.37
CA ALA A 83 -1.87 -9.50 -2.00
C ALA A 83 -1.71 -7.98 -1.88
N HIS A 84 -0.67 -7.42 -2.49
CA HIS A 84 -0.40 -5.97 -2.46
C HIS A 84 -1.49 -5.14 -3.17
N ILE A 85 -1.96 -5.57 -4.36
CA ILE A 85 -3.07 -4.90 -5.06
C ILE A 85 -4.37 -5.01 -4.26
N ALA A 86 -4.67 -6.17 -3.68
CA ALA A 86 -5.87 -6.37 -2.87
C ALA A 86 -5.89 -5.39 -1.69
N GLU A 87 -4.77 -5.27 -1.00
CA GLU A 87 -4.58 -4.30 0.08
C GLU A 87 -4.81 -2.84 -0.37
N LEU A 88 -4.20 -2.45 -1.48
CA LEU A 88 -4.36 -1.10 -2.04
C LEU A 88 -5.82 -0.82 -2.40
N ARG A 89 -6.54 -1.80 -2.96
CA ARG A 89 -7.95 -1.67 -3.33
C ARG A 89 -8.86 -1.56 -2.11
N GLU A 90 -8.62 -2.34 -1.07
CA GLU A 90 -9.38 -2.27 0.19
C GLU A 90 -9.29 -0.88 0.82
N ARG A 91 -8.12 -0.22 0.70
CA ARG A 91 -7.85 1.10 1.29
C ARG A 91 -7.92 2.26 0.29
N ARG A 92 -8.45 2.02 -0.88
CA ARG A 92 -8.46 3.00 -1.98
C ARG A 92 -8.99 4.37 -1.56
N SER A 93 -10.12 4.41 -0.85
CA SER A 93 -10.72 5.64 -0.36
C SER A 93 -9.76 6.42 0.56
N LEU A 94 -9.19 5.75 1.55
CA LEU A 94 -8.22 6.35 2.47
C LEU A 94 -7.00 6.87 1.72
N ILE A 95 -6.42 6.07 0.82
CA ILE A 95 -5.22 6.45 0.04
C ILE A 95 -5.52 7.68 -0.83
N ARG A 96 -6.66 7.70 -1.53
CA ARG A 96 -7.05 8.85 -2.39
C ARG A 96 -7.25 10.12 -1.56
N THR A 97 -7.94 10.02 -0.43
CA THR A 97 -8.10 11.16 0.50
C THR A 97 -6.74 11.66 0.97
N CYS A 98 -5.87 10.74 1.38
CA CYS A 98 -4.51 11.07 1.78
C CYS A 98 -3.74 11.81 0.67
N MET A 99 -3.79 11.32 -0.56
CA MET A 99 -3.10 11.97 -1.69
C MET A 99 -3.65 13.36 -2.00
N GLY A 100 -4.96 13.54 -1.89
CA GLY A 100 -5.60 14.86 -2.11
C GLY A 100 -5.24 15.90 -1.05
N GLU A 101 -4.90 15.48 0.16
CA GLU A 101 -4.62 16.38 1.28
C GLU A 101 -3.13 16.53 1.63
N ILE A 102 -2.24 15.87 0.89
CA ILE A 102 -0.81 15.83 1.23
C ILE A 102 -0.14 17.22 1.19
N GLU A 103 -0.62 18.10 0.33
CA GLU A 103 -0.10 19.47 0.21
C GLU A 103 -0.59 20.36 1.35
N GLU A 104 -1.86 20.20 1.76
CA GLU A 104 -2.44 21.01 2.86
C GLU A 104 -1.99 20.52 4.23
N HIS A 105 -1.73 19.21 4.36
CA HIS A 105 -1.39 18.55 5.64
C HIS A 105 -0.16 17.64 5.54
N PRO A 106 1.03 18.17 5.18
CA PRO A 106 2.22 17.35 4.93
C PRO A 106 2.72 16.57 6.18
N GLY A 107 2.33 17.02 7.38
CA GLY A 107 2.69 16.37 8.65
C GLY A 107 1.88 15.13 9.02
N ILE A 108 0.81 14.82 8.27
CA ILE A 108 -0.05 13.65 8.52
C ILE A 108 0.65 12.35 8.09
N PHE A 109 1.57 12.43 7.13
CA PHE A 109 2.28 11.26 6.61
C PHE A 109 3.63 11.06 7.26
N SER A 110 3.84 9.88 7.84
CA SER A 110 5.18 9.44 8.21
C SER A 110 5.94 9.05 6.94
N ARG A 111 7.07 9.71 6.67
CA ARG A 111 7.94 9.39 5.52
C ARG A 111 8.80 8.15 5.80
N GLU A 112 9.18 7.95 7.05
CA GLU A 112 10.00 6.83 7.48
C GLU A 112 9.13 5.64 7.89
N ASN A 113 9.47 4.44 7.41
CA ASN A 113 8.75 3.19 7.70
C ASN A 113 7.27 3.17 7.28
N SER A 114 6.88 3.99 6.30
CA SER A 114 5.55 3.86 5.70
C SER A 114 5.37 2.49 5.05
N PRO A 115 4.16 1.92 5.02
CA PRO A 115 3.90 0.62 4.39
C PRO A 115 4.43 0.51 2.95
N PRO A 116 4.26 1.53 2.06
CA PRO A 116 4.85 1.50 0.74
C PRO A 116 6.38 1.42 0.77
N ALA A 117 7.04 2.13 1.69
CA ALA A 117 8.49 2.08 1.82
C ALA A 117 8.98 0.71 2.30
N MET A 118 8.24 0.07 3.20
CA MET A 118 8.55 -1.29 3.67
C MET A 118 8.38 -2.32 2.55
N ALA A 119 7.30 -2.24 1.77
CA ALA A 119 7.04 -3.09 0.62
C ALA A 119 8.14 -2.93 -0.44
N ALA A 120 8.52 -1.69 -0.77
CA ALA A 120 9.61 -1.41 -1.71
C ALA A 120 10.95 -1.98 -1.23
N LYS A 121 11.28 -1.82 0.06
CA LYS A 121 12.50 -2.42 0.65
C LYS A 121 12.48 -3.96 0.57
N ALA A 122 11.33 -4.59 0.80
CA ALA A 122 11.18 -6.04 0.70
C ALA A 122 11.38 -6.51 -0.75
N LEU A 123 10.77 -5.82 -1.71
CA LEU A 123 10.93 -6.10 -3.13
C LEU A 123 12.38 -5.90 -3.59
N CYS A 124 13.04 -4.80 -3.23
CA CYS A 124 14.46 -4.57 -3.53
C CYS A 124 15.35 -5.72 -3.02
N ARG A 125 15.11 -6.20 -1.79
CA ARG A 125 15.86 -7.36 -1.26
C ARG A 125 15.65 -8.62 -2.08
N TYR A 126 14.42 -8.87 -2.50
CA TYR A 126 14.10 -10.03 -3.35
C TYR A 126 14.77 -9.92 -4.74
N LEU A 127 14.69 -8.75 -5.38
CA LEU A 127 15.31 -8.49 -6.67
C LEU A 127 16.85 -8.66 -6.62
N ARG A 128 17.47 -8.19 -5.55
CA ARG A 128 18.92 -8.40 -5.33
C ARG A 128 19.25 -9.89 -5.28
N ARG A 129 18.45 -10.71 -4.61
CA ARG A 129 18.65 -12.17 -4.56
C ARG A 129 18.48 -12.85 -5.90
N LEU A 130 17.51 -12.42 -6.71
CA LEU A 130 17.39 -12.90 -8.09
C LEU A 130 18.65 -12.65 -8.91
N ARG A 131 19.31 -11.50 -8.69
CA ARG A 131 20.58 -11.18 -9.35
C ARG A 131 21.75 -11.99 -8.77
N GLU A 132 21.89 -12.06 -7.46
CA GLU A 132 22.96 -12.79 -6.76
C GLU A 132 22.95 -14.30 -7.09
N THR A 133 21.74 -14.88 -7.25
CA THR A 133 21.55 -16.28 -7.64
C THR A 133 21.59 -16.51 -9.15
N ASN A 134 21.89 -15.47 -9.95
CA ASN A 134 21.92 -15.51 -11.42
C ASN A 134 20.63 -16.01 -12.08
N ILE A 135 19.48 -15.86 -11.38
CA ILE A 135 18.15 -16.11 -11.94
C ILE A 135 17.76 -14.94 -12.86
N ALA A 136 17.99 -13.69 -12.42
CA ALA A 136 17.87 -12.50 -13.25
C ALA A 136 19.20 -12.24 -13.95
N LYS A 137 19.19 -12.27 -15.28
CA LYS A 137 20.41 -12.22 -16.12
C LYS A 137 20.67 -10.87 -16.78
N ALA A 138 19.67 -10.01 -16.87
CA ALA A 138 19.84 -8.67 -17.40
C ALA A 138 20.41 -7.73 -16.32
N PRO A 139 21.23 -6.73 -16.70
CA PRO A 139 21.60 -5.67 -15.77
C PRO A 139 20.39 -4.78 -15.47
N PHE A 140 20.14 -4.51 -14.19
CA PHE A 140 19.10 -3.58 -13.74
C PHE A 140 19.47 -2.95 -12.39
N ASP A 141 18.89 -1.79 -12.11
CA ASP A 141 18.90 -1.17 -10.78
C ASP A 141 17.72 -1.66 -9.97
N GLU A 142 17.94 -2.17 -8.76
CA GLU A 142 16.88 -2.78 -7.93
C GLU A 142 15.87 -1.75 -7.46
N VAL A 143 16.30 -0.50 -7.22
CA VAL A 143 15.41 0.57 -6.77
C VAL A 143 14.49 1.00 -7.91
N ALA A 144 15.06 1.22 -9.11
CA ALA A 144 14.28 1.56 -10.29
C ALA A 144 13.30 0.44 -10.66
N ALA A 145 13.74 -0.82 -10.66
CA ALA A 145 12.89 -1.97 -10.93
C ALA A 145 11.77 -2.11 -9.88
N SER A 146 12.08 -1.94 -8.60
CA SER A 146 11.08 -1.94 -7.53
C SER A 146 10.06 -0.81 -7.72
N THR A 147 10.53 0.40 -8.00
CA THR A 147 9.64 1.56 -8.25
C THR A 147 8.73 1.33 -9.44
N MET A 148 9.22 0.73 -10.52
CA MET A 148 8.43 0.40 -11.71
C MET A 148 7.32 -0.60 -11.39
N LEU A 149 7.62 -1.70 -10.71
CA LEU A 149 6.61 -2.69 -10.35
C LEU A 149 5.58 -2.13 -9.36
N MET A 150 6.04 -1.48 -8.30
CA MET A 150 5.15 -0.82 -7.32
C MET A 150 4.26 0.23 -7.99
N GLY A 151 4.81 0.99 -8.92
CA GLY A 151 4.09 2.03 -9.65
C GLY A 151 2.95 1.48 -10.49
N VAL A 152 3.16 0.39 -11.24
CA VAL A 152 2.08 -0.22 -12.06
C VAL A 152 1.00 -0.86 -11.18
N LEU A 153 1.38 -1.52 -10.07
CA LEU A 153 0.41 -2.09 -9.13
C LEU A 153 -0.44 -1.00 -8.48
N PHE A 154 0.19 0.11 -8.08
CA PHE A 154 -0.50 1.26 -7.52
C PHE A 154 -1.43 1.93 -8.54
N ALA A 155 -0.97 2.16 -9.77
CA ALA A 155 -1.76 2.76 -10.83
C ALA A 155 -3.00 1.92 -11.17
N ASP A 156 -2.85 0.60 -11.27
CA ASP A 156 -3.98 -0.32 -11.48
C ASP A 156 -4.96 -0.27 -10.29
N ALA A 157 -4.47 -0.38 -9.06
CA ALA A 157 -5.32 -0.34 -7.87
C ALA A 157 -6.10 0.96 -7.72
N MET A 158 -5.48 2.10 -8.09
CA MET A 158 -6.09 3.43 -7.96
C MET A 158 -6.85 3.88 -9.20
N GLY A 159 -6.50 3.40 -10.39
CA GLY A 159 -6.99 3.97 -11.66
C GLY A 159 -8.14 3.21 -12.33
N ARG A 160 -8.28 1.92 -12.09
CA ARG A 160 -9.16 1.03 -12.85
C ARG A 160 -10.64 1.44 -12.86
N ASP A 161 -11.15 1.99 -11.77
CA ASP A 161 -12.53 2.48 -11.65
C ASP A 161 -12.72 3.92 -12.18
N ILE A 162 -11.64 4.70 -12.30
CA ILE A 162 -11.68 6.07 -12.80
C ILE A 162 -11.42 6.12 -14.30
N MET A 163 -10.55 5.24 -14.80
CA MET A 163 -10.10 5.21 -16.19
C MET A 163 -10.29 3.80 -16.78
N PRO A 164 -11.55 3.29 -16.91
CA PRO A 164 -11.81 1.93 -17.37
C PRO A 164 -11.23 1.65 -18.76
N ASP A 165 -11.21 2.64 -19.65
CA ASP A 165 -10.66 2.50 -20.99
C ASP A 165 -9.15 2.22 -21.03
N MET A 166 -8.42 2.61 -19.97
CA MET A 166 -7.00 2.31 -19.82
C MET A 166 -6.74 0.89 -19.29
N TYR A 167 -7.70 0.33 -18.55
CA TYR A 167 -7.57 -0.97 -17.86
C TYR A 167 -8.57 -1.99 -18.39
N GLN A 168 -8.51 -2.30 -19.70
CA GLN A 168 -9.49 -3.14 -20.38
C GLN A 168 -9.37 -4.64 -20.05
N ASN A 169 -8.17 -5.10 -19.67
CA ASN A 169 -7.96 -6.50 -19.33
C ASN A 169 -8.61 -6.86 -18.01
N ASP A 170 -9.01 -8.14 -17.86
CA ASP A 170 -9.39 -8.69 -16.58
C ASP A 170 -8.30 -8.40 -15.51
N PRO A 171 -8.67 -8.08 -14.26
CA PRO A 171 -7.70 -7.73 -13.24
C PRO A 171 -6.64 -8.80 -12.96
N ASP A 172 -7.00 -10.08 -12.97
CA ASP A 172 -6.07 -11.17 -12.71
C ASP A 172 -5.16 -11.42 -13.92
N GLU A 173 -5.71 -11.34 -15.12
CA GLU A 173 -4.94 -11.43 -16.36
C GLU A 173 -3.95 -10.26 -16.50
N ALA A 174 -4.38 -9.03 -16.16
CA ALA A 174 -3.53 -7.86 -16.17
C ALA A 174 -2.35 -8.03 -15.20
N LEU A 175 -2.61 -8.50 -13.98
CA LEU A 175 -1.58 -8.76 -12.98
C LEU A 175 -0.54 -9.78 -13.48
N ASP A 176 -1.00 -10.89 -14.05
CA ASP A 176 -0.13 -11.90 -14.65
C ASP A 176 0.76 -11.30 -15.74
N GLN A 177 0.21 -10.43 -16.58
CA GLN A 177 0.97 -9.76 -17.64
C GLN A 177 1.98 -8.76 -17.07
N TYR A 178 1.62 -7.97 -16.05
CA TYR A 178 2.56 -7.06 -15.39
C TYR A 178 3.77 -7.80 -14.83
N VAL A 179 3.54 -8.89 -14.12
CA VAL A 179 4.61 -9.71 -13.53
C VAL A 179 5.47 -10.37 -14.62
N ARG A 180 4.84 -10.89 -15.71
CA ARG A 180 5.59 -11.49 -16.83
C ARG A 180 6.46 -10.47 -17.55
N LEU A 181 5.92 -9.30 -17.85
CA LEU A 181 6.65 -8.21 -18.51
C LEU A 181 7.81 -7.75 -17.64
N PHE A 182 7.55 -7.56 -16.35
CA PHE A 182 8.57 -7.18 -15.37
C PHE A 182 9.72 -8.19 -15.31
N LEU A 183 9.41 -9.47 -15.11
CA LEU A 183 10.42 -10.53 -15.03
C LEU A 183 11.25 -10.64 -16.31
N ARG A 184 10.63 -10.50 -17.48
CA ARG A 184 11.38 -10.46 -18.75
C ARG A 184 12.32 -9.28 -18.82
N ALA A 185 11.89 -8.10 -18.37
CA ALA A 185 12.70 -6.88 -18.38
C ALA A 185 13.98 -7.04 -17.54
N ILE A 186 13.94 -7.76 -16.43
CA ILE A 186 15.10 -8.06 -15.59
C ILE A 186 15.83 -9.35 -15.99
N GLY A 187 15.48 -9.96 -17.13
CA GLY A 187 16.16 -11.12 -17.67
C GLY A 187 15.85 -12.45 -16.98
N VAL A 188 14.69 -12.57 -16.32
CA VAL A 188 14.20 -13.84 -15.79
C VAL A 188 13.39 -14.56 -16.87
N GLY A 189 13.78 -15.81 -17.17
CA GLY A 189 13.07 -16.67 -18.11
C GLY A 189 11.70 -17.08 -17.54
N VAL A 190 10.64 -16.58 -18.14
CA VAL A 190 9.26 -16.97 -17.80
C VAL A 190 8.74 -17.90 -18.87
N ARG A 191 8.52 -19.17 -18.56
CA ARG A 191 7.88 -20.11 -19.50
C ARG A 191 6.47 -19.62 -19.83
N ARG A 192 6.10 -19.66 -21.10
CA ARG A 192 4.68 -19.51 -21.49
C ARG A 192 3.92 -20.70 -20.90
N SER A 193 2.89 -20.44 -20.10
CA SER A 193 1.88 -21.48 -19.86
C SER A 193 1.25 -21.80 -21.21
N ALA A 194 1.27 -23.07 -21.55
CA ALA A 194 0.63 -23.60 -22.75
C ALA A 194 -0.88 -23.44 -22.62
#